data_7f57e245a38cd7fb9a18efabe6e080a7
#
_entry.id   7f57e245a38cd7fb9a18efabe6e080a7
#
_cell.length_a   1.000
_cell.length_b   1.000
_cell.length_c   1.000
_cell.angle_alpha   90.00
_cell.angle_beta   90.00
_cell.angle_gamma   90.00
#
_symmetry.space_group_name_H-M   'P 1'
#
loop_
_entity.id
_entity.type
_entity.pdbx_description
1 polymer ?
#
loop_
_entity_poly.entity_id
_entity_poly.type
_entity_poly.pdbx_seq_one_letter_code
_entity_poly.pdbx_strand_id
1 'polypeptide(L)'
;MPSKARNIAGRPIGRVETRDWIYLAIIIAFGGSSFAMIRGAVETIPPAVIAVSRLWIGAAVLCAFVVAKRRKFPKFLAPGENGPRLHRAWGSMLAVGVVGNTVPFFIFPWAQQYVDSGLAGIYMAFMPIWTLGLGFLFADESITPQKVVGFGLGFVGVVILMGPDAMSGAASASTLAQAAMLFAAFLYAGSAVLARRAPPVRPRVYAAGVLLCAAVAATPSLFFVDFASDQWSLTSILCVIGLGVFPTGLNAFVIVALIRRAGAGFMALANYLTPLWAVLLGAAIYAERLSLSTFLALGVILIGVFVTQRRPAPQSDLDNASLHPDSAAAHRNLADNAVDDGK
;
A
#
# COMPACT_ATOMS: atom_id res chain seq x y z
N MET A 1 -31.86 1.69 -12.29
CA MET A 1 -30.87 2.80 -12.25
C MET A 1 -29.55 2.27 -11.70
N PRO A 2 -28.40 2.43 -12.38
CA PRO A 2 -27.13 1.90 -11.87
C PRO A 2 -26.78 2.60 -10.56
N SER A 3 -26.54 1.82 -9.52
CA SER A 3 -26.08 2.28 -8.19
C SER A 3 -24.83 3.14 -8.36
N LYS A 4 -24.92 4.44 -8.10
CA LYS A 4 -23.77 5.34 -8.11
C LYS A 4 -22.79 4.87 -7.03
N ALA A 5 -21.60 4.45 -7.43
CA ALA A 5 -20.53 4.09 -6.52
C ALA A 5 -20.32 5.23 -5.50
N ARG A 6 -20.19 4.87 -4.21
CA ARG A 6 -20.02 5.84 -3.11
C ARG A 6 -18.58 5.74 -2.58
N ASN A 7 -18.01 6.87 -2.18
CA ASN A 7 -16.69 6.89 -1.52
C ASN A 7 -16.82 6.47 -0.04
N ILE A 8 -15.66 6.36 0.66
CA ILE A 8 -15.57 5.99 2.09
C ILE A 8 -16.46 6.86 3.00
N ALA A 9 -16.88 8.05 2.54
CA ALA A 9 -17.78 8.96 3.26
C ALA A 9 -19.25 8.83 2.82
N GLY A 10 -19.62 7.80 2.03
CA GLY A 10 -20.98 7.57 1.53
C GLY A 10 -21.42 8.53 0.43
N ARG A 11 -20.55 9.42 -0.05
CA ARG A 11 -20.86 10.38 -1.12
C ARG A 11 -20.69 9.74 -2.48
N PRO A 12 -21.49 10.12 -3.50
CA PRO A 12 -21.29 9.63 -4.86
C PRO A 12 -19.88 10.00 -5.33
N ILE A 13 -19.16 9.02 -5.91
CA ILE A 13 -17.86 9.28 -6.55
C ILE A 13 -18.13 10.17 -7.76
N GLY A 14 -17.53 11.37 -7.78
CA GLY A 14 -17.60 12.28 -8.91
C GLY A 14 -16.97 11.69 -10.18
N ARG A 15 -17.18 12.32 -11.33
CA ARG A 15 -16.37 12.02 -12.53
C ARG A 15 -14.91 12.29 -12.21
N VAL A 16 -14.01 11.41 -12.68
CA VAL A 16 -12.55 11.62 -12.59
C VAL A 16 -12.19 12.90 -13.33
N GLU A 17 -11.56 13.83 -12.63
CA GLU A 17 -11.13 15.13 -13.15
C GLU A 17 -9.63 15.14 -13.44
N THR A 18 -9.15 16.10 -14.20
CA THR A 18 -7.70 16.30 -14.48
C THR A 18 -6.86 16.36 -13.19
N ARG A 19 -7.41 16.95 -12.11
CA ARG A 19 -6.73 17.00 -10.80
C ARG A 19 -6.48 15.62 -10.20
N ASP A 20 -7.35 14.67 -10.45
CA ASP A 20 -7.22 13.31 -9.91
C ASP A 20 -6.08 12.56 -10.61
N TRP A 21 -5.88 12.80 -11.90
CA TRP A 21 -4.73 12.32 -12.66
C TRP A 21 -3.41 12.95 -12.18
N ILE A 22 -3.42 14.26 -11.83
CA ILE A 22 -2.24 14.93 -11.25
C ILE A 22 -1.89 14.30 -9.90
N TYR A 23 -2.89 14.07 -9.02
CA TYR A 23 -2.65 13.39 -7.74
C TYR A 23 -2.12 11.97 -7.93
N LEU A 24 -2.65 11.23 -8.89
CA LEU A 24 -2.16 9.89 -9.23
C LEU A 24 -0.70 9.95 -9.70
N ALA A 25 -0.36 10.87 -10.60
CA ALA A 25 1.01 11.05 -11.08
C ALA A 25 1.99 11.40 -9.95
N ILE A 26 1.59 12.27 -9.01
CA ILE A 26 2.39 12.61 -7.82
C ILE A 26 2.61 11.38 -6.95
N ILE A 27 1.59 10.56 -6.72
CA ILE A 27 1.69 9.35 -5.91
C ILE A 27 2.67 8.36 -6.54
N ILE A 28 2.58 8.16 -7.87
CA ILE A 28 3.48 7.29 -8.63
C ILE A 28 4.91 7.82 -8.58
N ALA A 29 5.09 9.11 -8.83
CA ALA A 29 6.39 9.74 -8.79
C ALA A 29 7.02 9.64 -7.40
N PHE A 30 6.31 10.01 -6.34
CA PHE A 30 6.84 9.93 -4.98
C PHE A 30 7.07 8.48 -4.55
N GLY A 31 6.11 7.58 -4.80
CA GLY A 31 6.21 6.18 -4.43
C GLY A 31 7.35 5.46 -5.13
N GLY A 32 7.42 5.54 -6.46
CA GLY A 32 8.44 4.86 -7.24
C GLY A 32 9.85 5.47 -7.10
N SER A 33 9.94 6.80 -6.96
CA SER A 33 11.23 7.46 -6.71
C SER A 33 11.84 7.10 -5.35
N SER A 34 11.03 6.58 -4.40
CA SER A 34 11.55 6.18 -3.10
C SER A 34 12.61 5.09 -3.21
N PHE A 35 12.50 4.18 -4.19
CA PHE A 35 13.49 3.11 -4.38
C PHE A 35 14.82 3.65 -4.91
N ALA A 36 14.77 4.55 -5.88
CA ALA A 36 15.97 5.24 -6.38
C ALA A 36 16.63 6.09 -5.28
N MET A 37 15.85 6.81 -4.46
CA MET A 37 16.40 7.58 -3.33
C MET A 37 17.00 6.65 -2.25
N ILE A 38 16.42 5.47 -1.97
CA ILE A 38 17.03 4.50 -1.04
C ILE A 38 18.37 4.04 -1.62
N ARG A 39 18.45 3.72 -2.91
CA ARG A 39 19.69 3.31 -3.57
C ARG A 39 20.79 4.35 -3.38
N GLY A 40 20.50 5.64 -3.65
CA GLY A 40 21.47 6.71 -3.44
C GLY A 40 21.80 7.00 -1.97
N ALA A 41 20.88 6.72 -1.06
CA ALA A 41 21.11 6.90 0.38
C ALA A 41 22.04 5.80 0.95
N VAL A 42 21.87 4.53 0.56
CA VAL A 42 22.66 3.40 1.09
C VAL A 42 24.12 3.39 0.60
N GLU A 43 24.48 4.26 -0.36
CA GLU A 43 25.86 4.38 -0.80
C GLU A 43 26.82 4.81 0.32
N THR A 44 26.36 5.68 1.21
CA THR A 44 27.19 6.20 2.30
C THR A 44 26.50 6.23 3.67
N ILE A 45 25.22 5.96 3.75
CA ILE A 45 24.45 6.03 5.01
C ILE A 45 23.97 4.62 5.41
N PRO A 46 24.22 4.20 6.65
CA PRO A 46 23.74 2.91 7.15
C PRO A 46 22.21 2.77 7.06
N PRO A 47 21.68 1.56 6.71
CA PRO A 47 20.25 1.32 6.58
C PRO A 47 19.40 1.75 7.78
N ALA A 48 19.94 1.55 9.01
CA ALA A 48 19.24 1.94 10.23
C ALA A 48 19.06 3.46 10.32
N VAL A 49 20.09 4.22 9.96
CA VAL A 49 20.05 5.70 9.96
C VAL A 49 19.04 6.20 8.93
N ILE A 50 19.03 5.59 7.72
CA ILE A 50 18.06 5.93 6.68
C ILE A 50 16.64 5.69 7.18
N ALA A 51 16.36 4.52 7.77
CA ALA A 51 15.05 4.16 8.29
C ALA A 51 14.56 5.13 9.37
N VAL A 52 15.40 5.39 10.37
CA VAL A 52 15.03 6.27 11.50
C VAL A 52 14.86 7.70 11.03
N SER A 53 15.81 8.26 10.27
CA SER A 53 15.75 9.63 9.79
C SER A 53 14.52 9.87 8.90
N ARG A 54 14.26 8.94 7.97
CA ARG A 54 13.07 8.98 7.09
C ARG A 54 11.77 9.01 7.90
N LEU A 55 11.67 8.19 8.96
CA LEU A 55 10.49 8.14 9.82
C LEU A 55 10.30 9.43 10.60
N TRP A 56 11.36 9.98 11.20
CA TRP A 56 11.29 11.25 11.95
C TRP A 56 10.94 12.43 11.06
N ILE A 57 11.56 12.54 9.87
CA ILE A 57 11.25 13.62 8.92
C ILE A 57 9.79 13.50 8.45
N GLY A 58 9.32 12.30 8.09
CA GLY A 58 7.94 12.08 7.70
C GLY A 58 6.95 12.36 8.84
N ALA A 59 7.26 11.94 10.07
CA ALA A 59 6.46 12.25 11.25
C ALA A 59 6.40 13.76 11.51
N ALA A 60 7.54 14.46 11.40
CA ALA A 60 7.59 15.91 11.57
C ALA A 60 6.70 16.64 10.55
N VAL A 61 6.76 16.25 9.27
CA VAL A 61 5.91 16.83 8.20
C VAL A 61 4.42 16.62 8.50
N LEU A 62 4.02 15.41 8.90
CA LEU A 62 2.62 15.12 9.21
C LEU A 62 2.16 15.79 10.51
N CYS A 63 2.98 15.78 11.55
CA CYS A 63 2.68 16.44 12.82
C CYS A 63 2.58 17.96 12.67
N ALA A 64 3.49 18.58 11.93
CA ALA A 64 3.43 20.01 11.63
C ALA A 64 2.10 20.38 10.95
N PHE A 65 1.64 19.57 9.99
CA PHE A 65 0.33 19.77 9.36
C PHE A 65 -0.84 19.62 10.35
N VAL A 66 -0.80 18.61 11.24
CA VAL A 66 -1.84 18.38 12.26
C VAL A 66 -1.94 19.59 13.18
N VAL A 67 -0.78 20.11 13.63
CA VAL A 67 -0.68 21.27 14.50
C VAL A 67 -1.15 22.54 13.77
N ALA A 68 -0.68 22.81 12.55
CA ALA A 68 -1.08 23.96 11.73
C ALA A 68 -2.59 24.02 11.47
N LYS A 69 -3.24 22.85 11.33
CA LYS A 69 -4.70 22.73 11.21
C LYS A 69 -5.42 22.68 12.57
N ARG A 70 -4.74 22.98 13.68
CA ARG A 70 -5.26 22.95 15.04
C ARG A 70 -6.02 21.65 15.38
N ARG A 71 -5.53 20.51 14.86
CA ARG A 71 -6.11 19.20 15.13
C ARG A 71 -5.44 18.62 16.37
N LYS A 72 -6.23 17.92 17.21
CA LYS A 72 -5.72 17.29 18.44
C LYS A 72 -5.50 15.80 18.20
N PHE A 73 -4.40 15.29 18.73
CA PHE A 73 -4.20 13.85 18.87
C PHE A 73 -5.17 13.27 19.91
N PRO A 74 -5.49 11.96 19.84
CA PRO A 74 -6.20 11.28 20.92
C PRO A 74 -5.45 11.48 22.24
N LYS A 75 -6.18 11.59 23.35
CA LYS A 75 -5.55 11.60 24.68
C LYS A 75 -4.72 10.33 24.85
N PHE A 76 -3.56 10.42 25.47
CA PHE A 76 -2.68 9.25 25.65
C PHE A 76 -3.35 8.23 26.58
N LEU A 77 -3.94 8.73 27.67
CA LEU A 77 -4.71 7.93 28.63
C LEU A 77 -6.21 8.19 28.45
N ALA A 78 -6.99 7.13 28.43
CA ALA A 78 -8.45 7.16 28.43
C ALA A 78 -8.97 6.59 29.77
N PRO A 79 -10.13 7.05 30.28
CA PRO A 79 -10.78 6.45 31.43
C PRO A 79 -11.07 4.96 31.15
N GLY A 80 -10.73 4.08 32.08
CA GLY A 80 -11.03 2.65 32.04
C GLY A 80 -11.66 2.22 33.38
N GLU A 81 -12.34 1.07 33.40
CA GLU A 81 -13.04 0.55 34.58
C GLU A 81 -12.11 0.37 35.80
N ASN A 82 -10.83 0.05 35.58
CA ASN A 82 -9.82 -0.17 36.62
C ASN A 82 -8.72 0.90 36.63
N GLY A 83 -9.04 2.15 36.22
CA GLY A 83 -8.08 3.26 36.15
C GLY A 83 -7.72 3.66 34.71
N PRO A 84 -6.83 4.66 34.57
CA PRO A 84 -6.45 5.17 33.27
C PRO A 84 -5.72 4.10 32.43
N ARG A 85 -6.21 3.86 31.21
CA ARG A 85 -5.64 2.91 30.25
C ARG A 85 -5.14 3.62 29.01
N LEU A 86 -4.13 3.06 28.35
CA LEU A 86 -3.66 3.55 27.06
C LEU A 86 -4.84 3.58 26.07
N HIS A 87 -5.06 4.73 25.44
CA HIS A 87 -6.15 4.86 24.47
C HIS A 87 -5.90 3.91 23.27
N ARG A 88 -6.90 3.09 22.91
CA ARG A 88 -6.82 2.06 21.87
C ARG A 88 -6.22 2.54 20.55
N ALA A 89 -6.39 3.83 20.21
CA ALA A 89 -5.82 4.40 19.00
C ALA A 89 -4.29 4.35 18.99
N TRP A 90 -3.62 4.57 20.12
CA TRP A 90 -2.16 4.53 20.18
C TRP A 90 -1.61 3.12 20.01
N GLY A 91 -2.27 2.10 20.58
CA GLY A 91 -1.92 0.70 20.34
C GLY A 91 -2.07 0.32 18.87
N SER A 92 -3.16 0.76 18.21
CA SER A 92 -3.37 0.56 16.77
C SER A 92 -2.33 1.32 15.93
N MET A 93 -2.01 2.58 16.26
CA MET A 93 -1.00 3.38 15.59
C MET A 93 0.39 2.75 15.72
N LEU A 94 0.73 2.21 16.90
CA LEU A 94 1.99 1.50 17.12
C LEU A 94 2.06 0.22 16.29
N ALA A 95 1.03 -0.62 16.34
CA ALA A 95 1.01 -1.87 15.58
C ALA A 95 1.15 -1.63 14.07
N VAL A 96 0.36 -0.70 13.51
CA VAL A 96 0.45 -0.32 12.09
C VAL A 96 1.78 0.36 11.79
N GLY A 97 2.29 1.17 12.70
CA GLY A 97 3.58 1.85 12.58
C GLY A 97 4.75 0.87 12.50
N VAL A 98 4.80 -0.09 13.42
CA VAL A 98 5.89 -1.08 13.45
C VAL A 98 5.80 -2.00 12.24
N VAL A 99 4.63 -2.61 12.01
CA VAL A 99 4.45 -3.60 10.93
C VAL A 99 4.52 -2.96 9.54
N GLY A 100 3.93 -1.80 9.35
CA GLY A 100 3.82 -1.17 8.03
C GLY A 100 4.86 -0.12 7.73
N ASN A 101 5.66 0.31 8.70
CA ASN A 101 6.67 1.34 8.45
C ASN A 101 8.03 0.96 9.07
N THR A 102 8.12 0.73 10.38
CA THR A 102 9.43 0.47 11.01
C THR A 102 10.14 -0.68 10.34
N VAL A 103 9.59 -1.89 10.37
CA VAL A 103 10.26 -3.08 9.84
C VAL A 103 10.53 -2.99 8.34
N PRO A 104 9.56 -2.64 7.47
CA PRO A 104 9.84 -2.48 6.05
C PRO A 104 10.88 -1.41 5.72
N PHE A 105 10.92 -0.32 6.49
CA PHE A 105 11.88 0.76 6.24
C PHE A 105 13.32 0.41 6.64
N PHE A 106 13.52 -0.62 7.47
CA PHE A 106 14.82 -1.26 7.66
C PHE A 106 15.15 -2.24 6.54
N ILE A 107 14.18 -3.06 6.15
CA ILE A 107 14.39 -4.12 5.16
C ILE A 107 14.79 -3.53 3.81
N PHE A 108 14.07 -2.51 3.29
CA PHE A 108 14.34 -2.00 1.95
C PHE A 108 15.74 -1.38 1.82
N PRO A 109 16.23 -0.49 2.71
CA PRO A 109 17.60 0.01 2.62
C PRO A 109 18.65 -1.10 2.78
N TRP A 110 18.43 -2.06 3.68
CA TRP A 110 19.33 -3.19 3.82
C TRP A 110 19.37 -4.04 2.55
N ALA A 111 18.24 -4.40 2.00
CA ALA A 111 18.14 -5.24 0.83
C ALA A 111 18.70 -4.56 -0.45
N GLN A 112 18.54 -3.24 -0.58
CA GLN A 112 19.07 -2.49 -1.72
C GLN A 112 20.61 -2.33 -1.72
N GLN A 113 21.29 -2.80 -0.70
CA GLN A 113 22.74 -2.99 -0.77
C GLN A 113 23.14 -4.18 -1.67
N TYR A 114 22.20 -5.11 -1.92
CA TYR A 114 22.43 -6.38 -2.65
C TYR A 114 21.55 -6.51 -3.91
N VAL A 115 20.54 -5.66 -4.05
CA VAL A 115 19.50 -5.75 -5.09
C VAL A 115 19.21 -4.37 -5.69
N ASP A 116 19.03 -4.31 -6.99
CA ASP A 116 18.73 -3.10 -7.72
C ASP A 116 17.42 -2.42 -7.30
N SER A 117 17.36 -1.09 -7.44
CA SER A 117 16.22 -0.28 -7.04
C SER A 117 14.96 -0.59 -7.86
N GLY A 118 15.13 -0.90 -9.14
CA GLY A 118 14.04 -1.33 -10.02
C GLY A 118 13.40 -2.64 -9.54
N LEU A 119 14.23 -3.64 -9.14
CA LEU A 119 13.76 -4.90 -8.56
C LEU A 119 12.99 -4.68 -7.27
N ALA A 120 13.46 -3.78 -6.39
CA ALA A 120 12.76 -3.45 -5.15
C ALA A 120 11.32 -2.93 -5.41
N GLY A 121 11.15 -2.09 -6.44
CA GLY A 121 9.84 -1.64 -6.89
C GLY A 121 8.94 -2.76 -7.39
N ILE A 122 9.51 -3.76 -8.10
CA ILE A 122 8.76 -4.92 -8.60
C ILE A 122 8.28 -5.81 -7.45
N TYR A 123 9.12 -6.07 -6.42
CA TYR A 123 8.70 -6.83 -5.23
C TYR A 123 7.51 -6.16 -4.52
N MET A 124 7.45 -4.83 -4.48
CA MET A 124 6.31 -4.10 -3.93
C MET A 124 5.02 -4.27 -4.74
N ALA A 125 5.11 -4.55 -6.05
CA ALA A 125 3.93 -4.84 -6.87
C ALA A 125 3.17 -6.09 -6.42
N PHE A 126 3.81 -6.95 -5.61
CA PHE A 126 3.16 -8.14 -5.04
C PHE A 126 2.28 -7.83 -3.81
N MET A 127 2.39 -6.64 -3.22
CA MET A 127 1.61 -6.23 -2.04
C MET A 127 0.08 -6.43 -2.19
N PRO A 128 -0.59 -6.08 -3.32
CA PRO A 128 -2.02 -6.30 -3.46
C PRO A 128 -2.43 -7.78 -3.39
N ILE A 129 -1.57 -8.68 -3.85
CA ILE A 129 -1.79 -10.12 -3.80
C ILE A 129 -1.75 -10.61 -2.35
N TRP A 130 -0.76 -10.15 -1.56
CA TRP A 130 -0.71 -10.39 -0.12
C TRP A 130 -1.92 -9.80 0.61
N THR A 131 -2.35 -8.59 0.23
CA THR A 131 -3.54 -7.95 0.83
C THR A 131 -4.79 -8.78 0.62
N LEU A 132 -4.92 -9.40 -0.55
CA LEU A 132 -6.03 -10.31 -0.86
C LEU A 132 -6.00 -11.57 0.01
N GLY A 133 -4.82 -12.24 0.11
CA GLY A 133 -4.65 -13.44 0.93
C GLY A 133 -4.96 -13.17 2.41
N LEU A 134 -4.46 -12.06 2.94
CA LEU A 134 -4.74 -11.64 4.32
C LEU A 134 -6.18 -11.18 4.51
N GLY A 135 -6.79 -10.56 3.50
CA GLY A 135 -8.22 -10.19 3.51
C GLY A 135 -9.12 -11.41 3.63
N PHE A 136 -8.78 -12.50 2.94
CA PHE A 136 -9.45 -13.78 3.06
C PHE A 136 -9.29 -14.37 4.48
N LEU A 137 -8.08 -14.40 5.03
CA LEU A 137 -7.80 -15.01 6.33
C LEU A 137 -8.38 -14.23 7.52
N PHE A 138 -8.45 -12.89 7.41
CA PHE A 138 -8.72 -12.02 8.56
C PHE A 138 -9.87 -11.03 8.38
N ALA A 139 -10.48 -10.94 7.20
CA ALA A 139 -11.50 -9.93 6.90
C ALA A 139 -12.77 -10.52 6.25
N ASP A 140 -13.00 -11.83 6.35
CA ASP A 140 -14.16 -12.56 5.82
C ASP A 140 -14.44 -12.28 4.33
N GLU A 141 -13.39 -11.99 3.55
CA GLU A 141 -13.52 -11.80 2.10
C GLU A 141 -13.71 -13.15 1.40
N SER A 142 -14.72 -13.26 0.53
CA SER A 142 -14.99 -14.48 -0.23
C SER A 142 -13.87 -14.78 -1.24
N ILE A 143 -13.46 -16.05 -1.33
CA ILE A 143 -12.57 -16.53 -2.40
C ILE A 143 -13.41 -16.66 -3.67
N THR A 144 -12.97 -15.98 -4.73
CA THR A 144 -13.51 -16.18 -6.08
C THR A 144 -12.47 -16.87 -6.97
N PRO A 145 -12.87 -17.62 -8.00
CA PRO A 145 -11.91 -18.24 -8.93
C PRO A 145 -10.92 -17.24 -9.53
N GLN A 146 -11.36 -16.02 -9.82
CA GLN A 146 -10.50 -14.96 -10.34
C GLN A 146 -9.39 -14.58 -9.33
N LYS A 147 -9.73 -14.54 -8.04
CA LYS A 147 -8.75 -14.24 -6.99
C LYS A 147 -7.71 -15.36 -6.88
N VAL A 148 -8.12 -16.62 -6.99
CA VAL A 148 -7.20 -17.79 -7.00
C VAL A 148 -6.25 -17.74 -8.18
N VAL A 149 -6.78 -17.52 -9.39
CA VAL A 149 -5.97 -17.41 -10.61
C VAL A 149 -4.98 -16.25 -10.50
N GLY A 150 -5.43 -15.08 -10.07
CA GLY A 150 -4.56 -13.93 -9.92
C GLY A 150 -3.47 -14.11 -8.86
N PHE A 151 -3.78 -14.80 -7.74
CA PHE A 151 -2.78 -15.18 -6.74
C PHE A 151 -1.73 -16.13 -7.31
N GLY A 152 -2.16 -17.17 -8.04
CA GLY A 152 -1.28 -18.13 -8.71
C GLY A 152 -0.35 -17.44 -9.72
N LEU A 153 -0.88 -16.56 -10.58
CA LEU A 153 -0.09 -15.77 -11.52
C LEU A 153 0.96 -14.90 -10.80
N GLY A 154 0.56 -14.22 -9.73
CA GLY A 154 1.49 -13.41 -8.95
C GLY A 154 2.63 -14.26 -8.36
N PHE A 155 2.31 -15.44 -7.83
CA PHE A 155 3.31 -16.37 -7.29
C PHE A 155 4.28 -16.86 -8.39
N VAL A 156 3.76 -17.23 -9.55
CA VAL A 156 4.60 -17.61 -10.71
C VAL A 156 5.52 -16.45 -11.11
N GLY A 157 5.00 -15.22 -11.14
CA GLY A 157 5.81 -14.04 -11.43
C GLY A 157 6.96 -13.84 -10.44
N VAL A 158 6.72 -14.06 -9.13
CA VAL A 158 7.79 -13.99 -8.12
C VAL A 158 8.84 -15.09 -8.31
N VAL A 159 8.43 -16.32 -8.63
CA VAL A 159 9.35 -17.41 -8.92
C VAL A 159 10.24 -17.10 -10.14
N ILE A 160 9.66 -16.57 -11.21
CA ILE A 160 10.42 -16.10 -12.37
C ILE A 160 11.39 -14.97 -11.99
N LEU A 161 10.95 -14.04 -11.14
CA LEU A 161 11.75 -12.89 -10.71
C LEU A 161 12.98 -13.32 -9.88
N MET A 162 12.77 -14.23 -8.95
CA MET A 162 13.85 -14.75 -8.08
C MET A 162 14.85 -15.62 -8.85
N GLY A 163 14.43 -16.19 -9.97
CA GLY A 163 15.29 -16.97 -10.86
C GLY A 163 15.71 -18.34 -10.31
N PRO A 164 16.53 -19.09 -11.08
CA PRO A 164 16.97 -20.45 -10.70
C PRO A 164 17.83 -20.49 -9.44
N ASP A 165 18.54 -19.42 -9.13
CA ASP A 165 19.45 -19.37 -7.98
C ASP A 165 18.70 -19.52 -6.64
N ALA A 166 17.48 -18.99 -6.56
CA ALA A 166 16.63 -19.17 -5.38
C ALA A 166 16.14 -20.61 -5.21
N MET A 167 16.04 -21.36 -6.30
CA MET A 167 15.61 -22.77 -6.31
C MET A 167 16.75 -23.75 -6.01
N SER A 168 18.00 -23.36 -6.29
CA SER A 168 19.19 -24.19 -6.08
C SER A 168 19.59 -24.36 -4.62
N GLY A 169 18.90 -23.66 -3.69
CA GLY A 169 19.23 -23.69 -2.25
C GLY A 169 20.50 -22.93 -1.89
N ALA A 170 21.17 -22.31 -2.86
CA ALA A 170 22.30 -21.43 -2.61
C ALA A 170 21.77 -20.09 -2.03
N ALA A 171 21.76 -19.99 -0.70
CA ALA A 171 21.37 -18.76 0.02
C ALA A 171 22.44 -17.67 -0.18
N SER A 172 22.43 -17.01 -1.35
CA SER A 172 23.24 -15.81 -1.57
C SER A 172 22.66 -14.63 -0.81
N ALA A 173 23.48 -13.62 -0.50
CA ALA A 173 23.01 -12.38 0.12
C ALA A 173 21.90 -11.71 -0.72
N SER A 174 21.97 -11.81 -2.06
CA SER A 174 20.94 -11.31 -2.97
C SER A 174 19.61 -12.08 -2.83
N THR A 175 19.66 -13.42 -2.75
CA THR A 175 18.44 -14.24 -2.56
C THR A 175 17.75 -13.92 -1.24
N LEU A 176 18.53 -13.75 -0.14
CA LEU A 176 18.00 -13.36 1.15
C LEU A 176 17.36 -11.95 1.10
N ALA A 177 18.02 -11.02 0.42
CA ALA A 177 17.51 -9.65 0.25
C ALA A 177 16.19 -9.63 -0.54
N GLN A 178 16.08 -10.44 -1.59
CA GLN A 178 14.85 -10.60 -2.37
C GLN A 178 13.71 -11.19 -1.53
N ALA A 179 13.98 -12.24 -0.77
CA ALA A 179 13.01 -12.83 0.16
C ALA A 179 12.56 -11.81 1.23
N ALA A 180 13.48 -11.02 1.76
CA ALA A 180 13.17 -9.97 2.72
C ALA A 180 12.30 -8.86 2.13
N MET A 181 12.51 -8.45 0.87
CA MET A 181 11.64 -7.49 0.18
C MET A 181 10.22 -8.03 -0.01
N LEU A 182 10.10 -9.32 -0.37
CA LEU A 182 8.80 -9.99 -0.47
C LEU A 182 8.09 -10.05 0.88
N PHE A 183 8.84 -10.32 1.95
CA PHE A 183 8.33 -10.25 3.33
C PHE A 183 7.93 -8.83 3.72
N ALA A 184 8.69 -7.80 3.34
CA ALA A 184 8.30 -6.41 3.57
C ALA A 184 6.98 -6.06 2.85
N ALA A 185 6.76 -6.55 1.61
CA ALA A 185 5.49 -6.40 0.91
C ALA A 185 4.33 -7.09 1.66
N PHE A 186 4.56 -8.25 2.26
CA PHE A 186 3.61 -8.93 3.15
C PHE A 186 3.29 -8.08 4.39
N LEU A 187 4.30 -7.50 5.03
CA LEU A 187 4.10 -6.61 6.20
C LEU A 187 3.29 -5.37 5.83
N TYR A 188 3.54 -4.75 4.68
CA TYR A 188 2.72 -3.65 4.20
C TYR A 188 1.25 -4.07 4.01
N ALA A 189 1.00 -5.23 3.42
CA ALA A 189 -0.34 -5.79 3.28
C ALA A 189 -1.00 -6.04 4.64
N GLY A 190 -0.26 -6.62 5.58
CA GLY A 190 -0.71 -6.84 6.97
C GLY A 190 -1.07 -5.53 7.67
N SER A 191 -0.24 -4.51 7.51
CA SER A 191 -0.50 -3.19 8.09
C SER A 191 -1.78 -2.54 7.53
N ALA A 192 -2.07 -2.73 6.24
CA ALA A 192 -3.29 -2.25 5.62
C ALA A 192 -4.53 -2.95 6.21
N VAL A 193 -4.46 -4.26 6.49
CA VAL A 193 -5.53 -5.01 7.16
C VAL A 193 -5.70 -4.54 8.61
N LEU A 194 -4.60 -4.34 9.35
CA LEU A 194 -4.64 -3.79 10.71
C LEU A 194 -5.25 -2.37 10.73
N ALA A 195 -4.90 -1.53 9.77
CA ALA A 195 -5.42 -0.17 9.68
C ALA A 195 -6.93 -0.13 9.41
N ARG A 196 -7.51 -1.14 8.73
CA ARG A 196 -8.98 -1.25 8.55
C ARG A 196 -9.73 -1.45 9.87
N ARG A 197 -9.07 -2.07 10.87
CA ARG A 197 -9.62 -2.33 12.21
C ARG A 197 -9.31 -1.22 13.21
N ALA A 198 -8.70 -0.12 12.76
CA ALA A 198 -8.32 0.99 13.61
C ALA A 198 -9.56 1.68 14.21
N PRO A 199 -9.49 2.17 15.46
CA PRO A 199 -10.52 2.99 16.05
C PRO A 199 -10.80 4.25 15.21
N PRO A 200 -12.01 4.83 15.30
CA PRO A 200 -12.40 5.98 14.50
C PRO A 200 -11.59 7.22 14.89
N VAL A 201 -10.53 7.49 14.16
CA VAL A 201 -9.67 8.68 14.27
C VAL A 201 -9.64 9.38 12.91
N ARG A 202 -9.49 10.69 12.90
CA ARG A 202 -9.32 11.43 11.63
C ARG A 202 -8.12 10.89 10.86
N PRO A 203 -8.24 10.51 9.57
CA PRO A 203 -7.18 9.78 8.84
C PRO A 203 -5.80 10.45 8.88
N ARG A 204 -5.75 11.79 8.78
CA ARG A 204 -4.48 12.54 8.82
C ARG A 204 -3.83 12.52 10.20
N VAL A 205 -4.63 12.58 11.27
CA VAL A 205 -4.14 12.47 12.66
C VAL A 205 -3.66 11.05 12.91
N TYR A 206 -4.40 10.05 12.41
CA TYR A 206 -4.01 8.65 12.50
C TYR A 206 -2.67 8.40 11.79
N ALA A 207 -2.51 8.87 10.54
CA ALA A 207 -1.26 8.73 9.80
C ALA A 207 -0.06 9.40 10.51
N ALA A 208 -0.26 10.60 11.08
CA ALA A 208 0.78 11.28 11.86
C ALA A 208 1.16 10.47 13.11
N GLY A 209 0.17 9.92 13.83
CA GLY A 209 0.40 9.05 14.99
C GLY A 209 1.10 7.75 14.64
N VAL A 210 0.76 7.13 13.51
CA VAL A 210 1.42 5.92 12.98
C VAL A 210 2.90 6.19 12.72
N LEU A 211 3.24 7.27 12.00
CA LEU A 211 4.65 7.60 11.72
C LEU A 211 5.42 8.00 12.98
N LEU A 212 4.77 8.71 13.92
CA LEU A 212 5.39 9.07 15.20
C LEU A 212 5.72 7.80 16.01
N CYS A 213 4.75 6.89 16.15
CA CYS A 213 4.98 5.60 16.82
C CYS A 213 6.07 4.78 16.14
N ALA A 214 6.08 4.75 14.80
CA ALA A 214 7.09 4.05 14.02
C ALA A 214 8.48 4.66 14.24
N ALA A 215 8.61 5.99 14.25
CA ALA A 215 9.86 6.68 14.48
C ALA A 215 10.41 6.40 15.87
N VAL A 216 9.55 6.48 16.91
CA VAL A 216 9.93 6.15 18.29
C VAL A 216 10.38 4.69 18.39
N ALA A 217 9.63 3.74 17.80
CA ALA A 217 9.98 2.32 17.84
C ALA A 217 11.27 2.01 17.07
N ALA A 218 11.60 2.77 16.02
CA ALA A 218 12.82 2.59 15.25
C ALA A 218 14.07 3.17 15.94
N THR A 219 13.93 4.23 16.74
CA THR A 219 15.04 4.99 17.33
C THR A 219 16.07 4.14 18.11
N PRO A 220 15.67 3.11 18.90
CA PRO A 220 16.64 2.30 19.62
C PRO A 220 17.66 1.57 18.71
N SER A 221 17.37 1.36 17.44
CA SER A 221 18.31 0.74 16.50
C SER A 221 19.59 1.57 16.29
N LEU A 222 19.54 2.88 16.52
CA LEU A 222 20.70 3.74 16.39
C LEU A 222 21.81 3.43 17.43
N PHE A 223 21.48 2.80 18.56
CA PHE A 223 22.48 2.34 19.52
C PHE A 223 23.42 1.24 18.97
N PHE A 224 23.02 0.59 17.89
CA PHE A 224 23.80 -0.47 17.25
C PHE A 224 24.54 0.02 15.99
N VAL A 225 24.50 1.31 15.69
CA VAL A 225 25.19 1.92 14.55
C VAL A 225 26.53 2.50 15.01
N ASP A 226 27.59 2.13 14.31
CA ASP A 226 28.89 2.77 14.48
C ASP A 226 28.94 4.03 13.62
N PHE A 227 28.93 5.19 14.24
CA PHE A 227 29.00 6.49 13.56
C PHE A 227 30.44 6.99 13.33
N ALA A 228 31.45 6.29 13.85
CA ALA A 228 32.83 6.82 13.88
C ALA A 228 33.53 6.82 12.52
N SER A 229 33.05 5.99 11.56
CA SER A 229 33.68 5.79 10.26
C SER A 229 32.95 6.48 9.08
N ASP A 230 31.80 7.10 9.32
CA ASP A 230 30.88 7.46 8.24
C ASP A 230 31.06 8.91 7.74
N GLN A 231 31.64 9.05 6.55
CA GLN A 231 31.56 10.28 5.78
C GLN A 231 30.36 10.24 4.85
N TRP A 232 29.26 10.84 5.25
CA TRP A 232 28.01 10.85 4.47
C TRP A 232 28.11 11.84 3.32
N SER A 233 27.85 11.38 2.10
CA SER A 233 27.80 12.27 0.94
C SER A 233 26.58 13.19 1.00
N LEU A 234 26.72 14.39 0.42
CA LEU A 234 25.60 15.32 0.31
C LEU A 234 24.44 14.70 -0.47
N THR A 235 24.72 13.91 -1.51
CA THR A 235 23.71 13.18 -2.29
C THR A 235 22.91 12.24 -1.42
N SER A 236 23.58 11.41 -0.60
CA SER A 236 22.89 10.46 0.31
C SER A 236 22.04 11.19 1.35
N ILE A 237 22.54 12.31 1.91
CA ILE A 237 21.79 13.15 2.86
C ILE A 237 20.52 13.71 2.18
N LEU A 238 20.65 14.28 0.97
CA LEU A 238 19.51 14.80 0.23
C LEU A 238 18.50 13.71 -0.14
N CYS A 239 18.96 12.50 -0.45
CA CYS A 239 18.10 11.34 -0.66
C CYS A 239 17.30 11.00 0.61
N VAL A 240 17.93 10.98 1.79
CA VAL A 240 17.23 10.70 3.06
C VAL A 240 16.20 11.78 3.38
N ILE A 241 16.55 13.06 3.21
CA ILE A 241 15.61 14.17 3.40
C ILE A 241 14.45 14.04 2.40
N GLY A 242 14.76 13.78 1.13
CA GLY A 242 13.76 13.55 0.08
C GLY A 242 12.81 12.40 0.43
N LEU A 243 13.34 11.26 0.89
CA LEU A 243 12.57 10.09 1.35
C LEU A 243 11.59 10.45 2.49
N GLY A 244 12.06 11.21 3.46
CA GLY A 244 11.21 11.62 4.59
C GLY A 244 10.11 12.60 4.17
N VAL A 245 10.45 13.61 3.37
CA VAL A 245 9.51 14.67 2.98
C VAL A 245 8.50 14.17 1.93
N PHE A 246 8.96 13.62 0.79
CA PHE A 246 8.08 13.34 -0.35
C PHE A 246 7.32 12.03 -0.20
N PRO A 247 7.92 10.83 -0.30
CA PRO A 247 7.16 9.59 -0.28
C PRO A 247 6.59 9.24 1.11
N THR A 248 7.20 9.70 2.19
CA THR A 248 6.74 9.36 3.54
C THR A 248 5.78 10.40 4.10
N GLY A 249 6.13 11.69 4.02
CA GLY A 249 5.32 12.78 4.56
C GLY A 249 4.21 13.22 3.61
N LEU A 250 4.57 13.86 2.49
CA LEU A 250 3.61 14.50 1.59
C LEU A 250 2.70 13.51 0.86
N ASN A 251 3.22 12.36 0.47
CA ASN A 251 2.47 11.35 -0.27
C ASN A 251 1.23 10.88 0.50
N ALA A 252 1.31 10.78 1.83
CA ALA A 252 0.18 10.42 2.67
C ALA A 252 -1.01 11.38 2.52
N PHE A 253 -0.77 12.69 2.32
CA PHE A 253 -1.84 13.66 2.09
C PHE A 253 -2.48 13.49 0.72
N VAL A 254 -1.65 13.27 -0.31
CA VAL A 254 -2.12 13.11 -1.70
C VAL A 254 -2.95 11.84 -1.84
N ILE A 255 -2.51 10.73 -1.22
CA ILE A 255 -3.26 9.46 -1.18
C ILE A 255 -4.65 9.66 -0.56
N VAL A 256 -4.72 10.29 0.62
CA VAL A 256 -6.02 10.55 1.28
C VAL A 256 -6.90 11.48 0.45
N ALA A 257 -6.31 12.46 -0.23
CA ALA A 257 -7.05 13.36 -1.11
C ALA A 257 -7.63 12.62 -2.31
N LEU A 258 -6.82 11.80 -2.98
CA LEU A 258 -7.23 11.04 -4.16
C LEU A 258 -8.33 10.02 -3.83
N ILE A 259 -8.16 9.23 -2.75
CA ILE A 259 -9.17 8.24 -2.33
C ILE A 259 -10.51 8.90 -2.02
N ARG A 260 -10.50 10.10 -1.39
CA ARG A 260 -11.74 10.84 -1.08
C ARG A 260 -12.45 11.39 -2.32
N ARG A 261 -11.71 11.72 -3.38
CA ARG A 261 -12.23 12.32 -4.61
C ARG A 261 -12.62 11.24 -5.63
N ALA A 262 -11.67 10.43 -6.03
CA ALA A 262 -11.81 9.47 -7.12
C ALA A 262 -12.05 8.02 -6.65
N GLY A 263 -11.92 7.76 -5.35
CA GLY A 263 -12.13 6.44 -4.76
C GLY A 263 -10.91 5.54 -4.79
N ALA A 264 -10.99 4.44 -4.00
CA ALA A 264 -9.89 3.48 -3.86
C ALA A 264 -9.60 2.72 -5.16
N GLY A 265 -10.61 2.50 -6.01
CA GLY A 265 -10.42 1.83 -7.30
C GLY A 265 -9.53 2.62 -8.27
N PHE A 266 -9.69 3.95 -8.34
CA PHE A 266 -8.81 4.80 -9.14
C PHE A 266 -7.40 4.88 -8.55
N MET A 267 -7.29 4.96 -7.21
CA MET A 267 -6.01 4.90 -6.51
C MET A 267 -5.24 3.60 -6.79
N ALA A 268 -5.94 2.47 -7.03
CA ALA A 268 -5.30 1.19 -7.31
C ALA A 268 -4.43 1.20 -8.57
N LEU A 269 -4.65 2.14 -9.52
CA LEU A 269 -3.79 2.33 -10.68
C LEU A 269 -2.34 2.64 -10.29
N ALA A 270 -2.11 3.28 -9.14
CA ALA A 270 -0.77 3.53 -8.64
C ALA A 270 0.01 2.23 -8.42
N ASN A 271 -0.65 1.14 -8.00
CA ASN A 271 -0.01 -0.15 -7.76
C ASN A 271 0.58 -0.77 -9.03
N TYR A 272 0.05 -0.42 -10.20
CA TYR A 272 0.56 -0.89 -11.50
C TYR A 272 1.66 0.03 -12.05
N LEU A 273 1.54 1.32 -11.83
CA LEU A 273 2.41 2.32 -12.45
C LEU A 273 3.65 2.63 -11.60
N THR A 274 3.56 2.49 -10.28
CA THR A 274 4.70 2.72 -9.36
C THR A 274 5.90 1.82 -9.65
N PRO A 275 5.76 0.50 -9.87
CA PRO A 275 6.89 -0.36 -10.23
C PRO A 275 7.53 0.02 -11.56
N LEU A 276 6.72 0.39 -12.56
CA LEU A 276 7.23 0.85 -13.87
C LEU A 276 8.07 2.12 -13.71
N TRP A 277 7.59 3.07 -12.88
CA TRP A 277 8.34 4.28 -12.57
C TRP A 277 9.66 3.98 -11.85
N ALA A 278 9.66 3.05 -10.87
CA ALA A 278 10.87 2.63 -10.17
C ALA A 278 11.90 2.02 -11.12
N VAL A 279 11.48 1.15 -12.03
CA VAL A 279 12.33 0.54 -13.08
C VAL A 279 12.92 1.61 -14.00
N LEU A 280 12.10 2.56 -14.47
CA LEU A 280 12.56 3.65 -15.32
C LEU A 280 13.62 4.51 -14.63
N LEU A 281 13.43 4.84 -13.35
CA LEU A 281 14.40 5.63 -12.59
C LEU A 281 15.67 4.86 -12.28
N GLY A 282 15.59 3.57 -11.94
CA GLY A 282 16.74 2.70 -11.75
C GLY A 282 17.61 2.64 -13.00
N ALA A 283 16.99 2.45 -14.15
CA ALA A 283 17.68 2.46 -15.44
C ALA A 283 18.26 3.84 -15.79
N ALA A 284 17.51 4.93 -15.58
CA ALA A 284 17.92 6.27 -16.00
C ALA A 284 19.01 6.89 -15.10
N ILE A 285 18.95 6.65 -13.77
CA ILE A 285 19.85 7.28 -12.80
C ILE A 285 21.06 6.40 -12.51
N TYR A 286 20.84 5.09 -12.34
CA TYR A 286 21.87 4.14 -11.91
C TYR A 286 22.34 3.20 -13.01
N ALA A 287 21.86 3.38 -14.27
CA ALA A 287 22.16 2.52 -15.41
C ALA A 287 21.89 1.01 -15.11
N GLU A 288 20.90 0.73 -14.27
CA GLU A 288 20.49 -0.64 -13.92
C GLU A 288 20.04 -1.38 -15.19
N ARG A 289 20.65 -2.54 -15.46
CA ARG A 289 20.29 -3.39 -16.60
C ARG A 289 19.45 -4.56 -16.12
N LEU A 290 18.14 -4.40 -16.19
CA LEU A 290 17.24 -5.48 -15.84
C LEU A 290 17.16 -6.49 -16.98
N SER A 291 17.12 -7.78 -16.63
CA SER A 291 17.01 -8.89 -17.59
C SER A 291 15.62 -8.93 -18.22
N LEU A 292 15.51 -9.58 -19.39
CA LEU A 292 14.20 -9.82 -20.01
C LEU A 292 13.27 -10.63 -19.10
N SER A 293 13.82 -11.59 -18.34
CA SER A 293 13.05 -12.34 -17.32
C SER A 293 12.43 -11.47 -16.26
N THR A 294 13.11 -10.38 -15.86
CA THR A 294 12.56 -9.39 -14.90
C THR A 294 11.33 -8.66 -15.47
N PHE A 295 11.35 -8.27 -16.74
CA PHE A 295 10.19 -7.66 -17.39
C PHE A 295 9.04 -8.65 -17.59
N LEU A 296 9.34 -9.91 -17.92
CA LEU A 296 8.34 -10.97 -17.99
C LEU A 296 7.69 -11.22 -16.64
N ALA A 297 8.50 -11.32 -15.57
CA ALA A 297 8.03 -11.48 -14.21
C ALA A 297 7.10 -10.31 -13.78
N LEU A 298 7.53 -9.08 -14.05
CA LEU A 298 6.72 -7.88 -13.79
C LEU A 298 5.38 -7.95 -14.54
N GLY A 299 5.39 -8.31 -15.82
CA GLY A 299 4.17 -8.46 -16.61
C GLY A 299 3.22 -9.49 -15.99
N VAL A 300 3.72 -10.66 -15.61
CA VAL A 300 2.93 -11.74 -14.99
C VAL A 300 2.36 -11.29 -13.63
N ILE A 301 3.17 -10.61 -12.78
CA ILE A 301 2.70 -10.06 -11.51
C ILE A 301 1.57 -9.04 -11.73
N LEU A 302 1.76 -8.10 -12.67
CA LEU A 302 0.76 -7.07 -12.95
C LEU A 302 -0.54 -7.66 -13.50
N ILE A 303 -0.46 -8.68 -14.37
CA ILE A 303 -1.64 -9.43 -14.83
C ILE A 303 -2.33 -10.12 -13.66
N GLY A 304 -1.58 -10.78 -12.76
CA GLY A 304 -2.11 -11.40 -11.54
C GLY A 304 -2.87 -10.39 -10.67
N VAL A 305 -2.27 -9.23 -10.41
CA VAL A 305 -2.91 -8.13 -9.65
C VAL A 305 -4.17 -7.63 -10.37
N PHE A 306 -4.11 -7.44 -11.68
CA PHE A 306 -5.26 -7.00 -12.48
C PHE A 306 -6.43 -7.99 -12.42
N VAL A 307 -6.15 -9.28 -12.56
CA VAL A 307 -7.16 -10.35 -12.46
C VAL A 307 -7.81 -10.37 -11.08
N THR A 308 -7.02 -10.21 -10.00
CA THR A 308 -7.56 -10.18 -8.63
C THR A 308 -8.47 -8.99 -8.36
N GLN A 309 -8.22 -7.85 -9.03
CA GLN A 309 -8.97 -6.61 -8.80
C GLN A 309 -10.23 -6.48 -9.67
N ARG A 310 -10.41 -7.36 -10.69
CA ARG A 310 -11.65 -7.39 -11.47
C ARG A 310 -12.82 -7.76 -10.54
N ARG A 311 -13.83 -6.90 -10.50
CA ARG A 311 -15.10 -7.25 -9.85
C ARG A 311 -15.74 -8.39 -10.64
N PRO A 312 -16.30 -9.43 -9.98
CA PRO A 312 -17.19 -10.37 -10.66
C PRO A 312 -18.28 -9.56 -11.35
N ALA A 313 -18.65 -9.95 -12.56
CA ALA A 313 -19.83 -9.40 -13.19
C ALA A 313 -21.00 -9.55 -12.18
N PRO A 314 -21.91 -8.55 -12.06
CA PRO A 314 -23.11 -8.75 -11.27
C PRO A 314 -23.76 -10.06 -11.75
N GLN A 315 -23.97 -11.00 -10.83
CA GLN A 315 -24.79 -12.16 -11.13
C GLN A 315 -26.11 -11.59 -11.63
N SER A 316 -26.43 -11.88 -12.89
CA SER A 316 -27.64 -11.37 -13.52
C SER A 316 -28.83 -11.76 -12.64
N ASP A 317 -29.79 -10.84 -12.49
CA ASP A 317 -31.06 -11.05 -11.77
C ASP A 317 -31.85 -12.28 -12.27
N LEU A 318 -31.32 -13.01 -13.22
CA LEU A 318 -31.85 -14.27 -13.76
C LEU A 318 -31.89 -15.40 -12.72
N ASP A 319 -30.94 -15.42 -11.74
CA ASP A 319 -30.98 -16.41 -10.64
C ASP A 319 -32.02 -16.05 -9.57
N ASN A 320 -32.36 -14.77 -9.40
CA ASN A 320 -33.43 -14.36 -8.51
C ASN A 320 -34.83 -14.57 -9.12
N ALA A 321 -34.96 -14.55 -10.43
CA ALA A 321 -36.22 -14.83 -11.12
C ALA A 321 -36.62 -16.33 -11.03
N SER A 322 -35.64 -17.22 -10.91
CA SER A 322 -35.89 -18.66 -10.76
C SER A 322 -36.25 -19.08 -9.32
N LEU A 323 -35.93 -18.25 -8.32
CA LEU A 323 -36.20 -18.55 -6.90
C LEU A 323 -37.56 -17.99 -6.37
N HIS A 324 -38.18 -17.08 -7.12
CA HIS A 324 -39.51 -16.54 -6.77
C HIS A 324 -40.44 -16.54 -8.00
N PRO A 325 -40.99 -17.71 -8.38
CA PRO A 325 -41.97 -17.79 -9.49
C PRO A 325 -43.24 -16.95 -9.23
N ASP A 326 -43.58 -16.71 -7.96
CA ASP A 326 -44.77 -15.93 -7.57
C ASP A 326 -44.67 -14.41 -7.87
N SER A 327 -43.46 -13.86 -7.95
CA SER A 327 -43.30 -12.43 -8.28
C SER A 327 -43.57 -12.14 -9.78
N ALA A 328 -43.30 -13.09 -10.65
CA ALA A 328 -43.60 -12.98 -12.07
C ALA A 328 -45.11 -13.05 -12.37
N ALA A 329 -45.86 -13.80 -11.55
CA ALA A 329 -47.33 -13.86 -11.63
C ALA A 329 -48.00 -12.55 -11.14
N ALA A 330 -47.45 -11.92 -10.09
CA ALA A 330 -47.94 -10.64 -9.59
C ALA A 330 -47.81 -9.49 -10.59
N HIS A 331 -46.69 -9.45 -11.34
CA HIS A 331 -46.50 -8.45 -12.38
C HIS A 331 -47.37 -8.65 -13.64
N ARG A 332 -47.74 -9.88 -13.98
CA ARG A 332 -48.71 -10.14 -15.05
C ARG A 332 -50.11 -9.70 -14.67
N ASN A 333 -50.55 -9.98 -13.45
CA ASN A 333 -51.87 -9.57 -12.97
C ASN A 333 -52.05 -8.05 -12.87
N LEU A 334 -50.99 -7.29 -12.61
CA LEU A 334 -51.00 -5.84 -12.61
C LEU A 334 -51.04 -5.23 -14.04
N ALA A 335 -50.50 -5.93 -15.04
CA ALA A 335 -50.56 -5.51 -16.43
C ALA A 335 -51.94 -5.80 -17.06
N ASP A 336 -52.58 -6.92 -16.70
CA ASP A 336 -53.89 -7.29 -17.22
C ASP A 336 -55.01 -6.43 -16.60
N ASN A 337 -54.91 -6.02 -15.35
CA ASN A 337 -55.90 -5.12 -14.71
C ASN A 337 -55.80 -3.69 -15.20
N ALA A 338 -54.64 -3.25 -15.77
CA ALA A 338 -54.52 -1.89 -16.34
C ALA A 338 -55.12 -1.76 -17.74
N VAL A 339 -55.51 -2.87 -18.38
CA VAL A 339 -56.14 -2.86 -19.71
C VAL A 339 -57.68 -2.89 -19.63
N ASP A 340 -58.24 -3.29 -18.47
CA ASP A 340 -59.73 -3.42 -18.32
C ASP A 340 -60.42 -2.16 -17.79
N ASP A 341 -59.67 -1.22 -17.17
CA ASP A 341 -60.22 0.07 -16.69
C ASP A 341 -60.26 1.17 -17.75
N GLY A 342 -60.07 0.84 -19.03
CA GLY A 342 -60.08 1.77 -20.16
C GLY A 342 -61.27 1.66 -21.12
N LYS A 343 -62.44 1.08 -20.68
CA LYS A 343 -63.68 1.10 -21.50
C LYS A 343 -64.80 1.82 -20.79
#